data_cc50d1ac31090b343935ac52fd136e4a
#
_entry.id   cc50d1ac31090b343935ac52fd136e4a
#
_cell.length_a   1.000
_cell.length_b   1.000
_cell.length_c   1.000
_cell.angle_alpha   90.00
_cell.angle_beta   90.00
_cell.angle_gamma   90.00
#
_symmetry.space_group_name_H-M   'P 1'
#
loop_
_entity.id
_entity.type
_entity.pdbx_description
1 polymer ?
#
loop_
_entity_poly.entity_id
_entity_poly.type
_entity_poly.pdbx_seq_one_letter_code
_entity_poly.pdbx_strand_id
1 'polypeptide(L)'
;MPLFIKTEFIKKKYLSNLNLRKKIIQDHINWVKTLKNQGLNINSGYLIDYLKKPGGGGLLMIECASYFEAEKIIKSDPMVTNNIVDWKLHEWIDITNK
;
A
#
# COMPACT_ATOMS: atom_id res chain seq x y z
N MET A 1 -12.13 8.93 -11.90
CA MET A 1 -12.46 8.25 -10.63
C MET A 1 -11.63 8.84 -9.50
N PRO A 2 -12.16 8.85 -8.27
CA PRO A 2 -11.37 9.27 -7.10
C PRO A 2 -10.08 8.46 -6.94
N LEU A 3 -9.06 9.12 -6.44
CA LEU A 3 -7.77 8.51 -6.10
C LEU A 3 -7.67 8.36 -4.59
N PHE A 4 -7.34 7.17 -4.13
CA PHE A 4 -7.15 6.87 -2.72
C PHE A 4 -5.69 6.51 -2.47
N ILE A 5 -5.19 6.90 -1.31
CA ILE A 5 -3.82 6.67 -0.91
C ILE A 5 -3.81 5.94 0.42
N LYS A 6 -3.13 4.80 0.43
CA LYS A 6 -2.81 4.05 1.64
C LYS A 6 -1.37 4.34 2.01
N THR A 7 -1.14 4.77 3.23
CA THR A 7 0.19 4.91 3.80
C THR A 7 0.39 3.89 4.91
N GLU A 8 1.62 3.40 5.08
CA GLU A 8 1.88 2.36 6.06
C GLU A 8 3.32 2.37 6.57
N PHE A 9 3.48 1.86 7.79
CA PHE A 9 4.78 1.53 8.36
C PHE A 9 4.73 0.11 8.91
N ILE A 10 5.82 -0.64 8.73
CA ILE A 10 5.93 -1.98 9.31
C ILE A 10 6.00 -1.83 10.84
N LYS A 11 5.19 -2.63 11.54
CA LYS A 11 5.18 -2.64 13.00
C LYS A 11 6.56 -3.00 13.54
N LYS A 12 6.98 -2.28 14.59
CA LYS A 12 8.32 -2.40 15.16
C LYS A 12 8.70 -3.84 15.49
N LYS A 13 7.76 -4.65 15.99
CA LYS A 13 8.02 -6.03 16.36
C LYS A 13 8.39 -6.95 15.19
N TYR A 14 8.11 -6.53 13.95
CA TYR A 14 8.44 -7.32 12.75
C TYR A 14 9.68 -6.83 12.01
N LEU A 15 10.30 -5.71 12.46
CA LEU A 15 11.44 -5.13 11.75
C LEU A 15 12.65 -6.07 11.68
N SER A 16 12.85 -6.92 12.67
CA SER A 16 13.97 -7.87 12.71
C SER A 16 13.65 -9.20 12.01
N ASN A 17 12.40 -9.47 11.66
CA ASN A 17 12.00 -10.72 11.03
C ASN A 17 12.04 -10.60 9.50
N LEU A 18 13.25 -10.66 8.94
CA LEU A 18 13.48 -10.44 7.51
C LEU A 18 12.78 -11.48 6.62
N ASN A 19 12.80 -12.75 7.03
CA ASN A 19 12.21 -13.83 6.24
C ASN A 19 10.69 -13.66 6.12
N LEU A 20 10.03 -13.35 7.23
CA LEU A 20 8.59 -13.11 7.24
C LEU A 20 8.22 -11.90 6.38
N ARG A 21 8.97 -10.80 6.54
CA ARG A 21 8.74 -9.57 5.75
C ARG A 21 8.90 -9.82 4.26
N LYS A 22 9.95 -10.51 3.84
CA LYS A 22 10.20 -10.82 2.43
C LYS A 22 9.06 -11.62 1.84
N LYS A 23 8.58 -12.64 2.56
CA LYS A 23 7.46 -13.46 2.08
C LYS A 23 6.19 -12.63 1.91
N ILE A 24 5.84 -11.84 2.92
CA ILE A 24 4.60 -11.06 2.87
C ILE A 24 4.70 -9.95 1.81
N ILE A 25 5.85 -9.30 1.66
CA ILE A 25 6.07 -8.29 0.63
C ILE A 25 5.94 -8.93 -0.76
N GLN A 26 6.46 -10.14 -0.97
CA GLN A 26 6.29 -10.83 -2.24
C GLN A 26 4.82 -11.17 -2.51
N ASP A 27 4.09 -11.61 -1.49
CA ASP A 27 2.65 -11.85 -1.61
C ASP A 27 1.90 -10.56 -1.95
N HIS A 28 2.29 -9.44 -1.34
CA HIS A 28 1.75 -8.11 -1.65
C HIS A 28 2.00 -7.71 -3.11
N ILE A 29 3.23 -7.90 -3.60
CA ILE A 29 3.58 -7.61 -5.00
C ILE A 29 2.70 -8.43 -5.95
N ASN A 30 2.53 -9.72 -5.67
CA ASN A 30 1.69 -10.60 -6.47
C ASN A 30 0.22 -10.16 -6.44
N TRP A 31 -0.27 -9.74 -5.29
CA TRP A 31 -1.62 -9.21 -5.11
C TRP A 31 -1.84 -7.95 -5.96
N VAL A 32 -0.89 -7.00 -5.94
CA VAL A 32 -0.96 -5.79 -6.77
C VAL A 32 -0.98 -6.15 -8.26
N LYS A 33 -0.11 -7.07 -8.69
CA LYS A 33 -0.06 -7.52 -10.10
C LYS A 33 -1.38 -8.15 -10.53
N THR A 34 -1.99 -8.95 -9.67
CA THR A 34 -3.29 -9.55 -9.94
C THR A 34 -4.36 -8.49 -10.15
N LEU A 35 -4.41 -7.48 -9.28
CA LEU A 35 -5.38 -6.39 -9.40
C LEU A 35 -5.16 -5.56 -10.67
N LYS A 36 -3.90 -5.29 -11.04
CA LYS A 36 -3.58 -4.62 -12.31
C LYS A 36 -4.08 -5.42 -13.50
N ASN A 37 -3.90 -6.73 -13.49
CA ASN A 37 -4.36 -7.60 -14.58
C ASN A 37 -5.88 -7.63 -14.67
N GLN A 38 -6.59 -7.34 -13.59
CA GLN A 38 -8.04 -7.20 -13.57
C GLN A 38 -8.52 -5.81 -14.01
N GLY A 39 -7.61 -4.94 -14.39
CA GLY A 39 -7.94 -3.61 -14.90
C GLY A 39 -7.92 -2.49 -13.86
N LEU A 40 -7.53 -2.78 -12.61
CA LEU A 40 -7.42 -1.75 -11.58
C LEU A 40 -6.21 -0.85 -11.81
N ASN A 41 -6.40 0.45 -11.65
CA ASN A 41 -5.28 1.41 -11.65
C ASN A 41 -4.74 1.50 -10.21
N ILE A 42 -3.74 0.69 -9.93
CA ILE A 42 -3.12 0.55 -8.62
C ILE A 42 -1.60 0.54 -8.76
N ASN A 43 -0.92 1.27 -7.90
CA ASN A 43 0.54 1.28 -7.81
C ASN A 43 0.94 1.26 -6.34
N SER A 44 2.02 0.53 -6.04
CA SER A 44 2.52 0.39 -4.69
C SER A 44 4.03 0.54 -4.67
N GLY A 45 4.56 1.17 -3.64
CA GLY A 45 5.98 1.38 -3.49
C GLY A 45 6.33 1.76 -2.05
N TYR A 46 7.60 2.04 -1.84
CA TYR A 46 8.09 2.51 -0.55
C TYR A 46 8.96 3.76 -0.74
N LEU A 47 9.08 4.54 0.33
CA LEU A 47 9.78 5.81 0.29
C LEU A 47 11.20 5.65 0.82
N ILE A 48 12.15 6.22 0.10
CA ILE A 48 13.58 6.22 0.46
C ILE A 48 14.07 7.65 0.62
N ASP A 49 15.15 7.84 1.38
CA ASP A 49 15.82 9.13 1.49
C ASP A 49 16.86 9.33 0.37
N TYR A 50 17.61 10.44 0.42
CA TYR A 50 18.62 10.73 -0.60
C TYR A 50 19.80 9.76 -0.57
N LEU A 51 20.01 9.04 0.52
CA LEU A 51 21.01 7.98 0.63
C LEU A 51 20.47 6.62 0.14
N LYS A 52 19.26 6.62 -0.44
CA LYS A 52 18.55 5.43 -0.92
C LYS A 52 18.26 4.40 0.16
N LYS A 53 18.10 4.86 1.41
CA LYS A 53 17.72 4.01 2.53
C LYS A 53 16.22 4.05 2.72
N PRO A 54 15.55 2.88 2.87
CA PRO A 54 14.14 2.85 3.22
C PRO A 54 13.93 3.39 4.64
N GLY A 55 12.75 3.88 4.92
CA GLY A 55 12.41 4.44 6.23
C GLY A 55 11.24 5.40 6.18
N GLY A 56 10.84 5.82 4.97
CA GLY A 56 9.68 6.68 4.78
C GLY A 56 8.35 5.94 4.76
N GLY A 57 8.37 4.62 4.91
CA GLY A 57 7.17 3.80 4.87
C GLY A 57 6.75 3.39 3.47
N GLY A 58 5.61 2.72 3.37
CA GLY A 58 4.99 2.31 2.12
C GLY A 58 3.89 3.28 1.70
N LEU A 59 3.68 3.37 0.39
CA LEU A 59 2.62 4.17 -0.20
C LEU A 59 1.99 3.39 -1.35
N LEU A 60 0.66 3.30 -1.33
CA LEU A 60 -0.11 2.65 -2.38
C LEU A 60 -1.16 3.63 -2.88
N MET A 61 -1.30 3.73 -4.20
CA MET A 61 -2.33 4.53 -4.85
C MET A 61 -3.30 3.63 -5.60
N ILE A 62 -4.60 3.90 -5.47
CA ILE A 62 -5.65 3.15 -6.14
C ILE A 62 -6.77 4.08 -6.59
N GLU A 63 -7.18 3.96 -7.85
CA GLU A 63 -8.38 4.62 -8.35
C GLU A 63 -9.57 3.67 -8.30
N CYS A 64 -10.65 4.11 -7.66
CA CYS A 64 -11.90 3.34 -7.61
C CYS A 64 -13.07 4.28 -7.27
N ALA A 65 -14.28 3.75 -7.30
CA ALA A 65 -15.48 4.58 -7.25
C ALA A 65 -15.74 5.23 -5.89
N SER A 66 -15.32 4.62 -4.78
CA SER A 66 -15.63 5.13 -3.44
C SER A 66 -14.58 4.72 -2.41
N TYR A 67 -14.57 5.44 -1.29
CA TYR A 67 -13.72 5.11 -0.14
C TYR A 67 -13.97 3.69 0.36
N PHE A 68 -15.24 3.28 0.46
CA PHE A 68 -15.59 1.95 0.95
C PHE A 68 -15.09 0.84 0.02
N GLU A 69 -15.11 1.08 -1.28
CA GLU A 69 -14.57 0.14 -2.26
C GLU A 69 -13.05 0.04 -2.12
N ALA A 70 -12.36 1.18 -1.97
CA ALA A 70 -10.92 1.21 -1.71
C ALA A 70 -10.57 0.47 -0.42
N GLU A 71 -11.30 0.73 0.67
CA GLU A 71 -11.09 0.08 1.95
C GLU A 71 -11.24 -1.44 1.85
N LYS A 72 -12.27 -1.90 1.15
CA LYS A 72 -12.52 -3.33 0.93
C LYS A 72 -11.34 -3.99 0.21
N ILE A 73 -10.81 -3.33 -0.81
CA ILE A 73 -9.66 -3.82 -1.57
C ILE A 73 -8.42 -3.86 -0.68
N ILE A 74 -8.13 -2.78 0.04
CA ILE A 74 -6.96 -2.69 0.92
C ILE A 74 -7.00 -3.74 2.03
N LYS A 75 -8.17 -4.08 2.55
CA LYS A 75 -8.31 -5.12 3.58
C LYS A 75 -7.97 -6.53 3.08
N SER A 76 -7.83 -6.72 1.77
CA SER A 76 -7.36 -7.98 1.18
C SER A 76 -5.84 -7.99 0.93
N ASP A 77 -5.15 -6.87 1.14
CA ASP A 77 -3.69 -6.76 0.99
C ASP A 77 -2.99 -7.68 2.00
N PRO A 78 -2.06 -8.55 1.56
CA PRO A 78 -1.29 -9.41 2.47
C PRO A 78 -0.57 -8.67 3.60
N MET A 79 -0.13 -7.42 3.36
CA MET A 79 0.46 -6.59 4.42
C MET A 79 -0.55 -6.31 5.54
N VAL A 80 -1.81 -6.12 5.18
CA VAL A 80 -2.91 -5.85 6.11
C VAL A 80 -3.44 -7.14 6.73
N THR A 81 -3.69 -8.18 5.92
CA THR A 81 -4.25 -9.45 6.43
C THR A 81 -3.32 -10.17 7.39
N ASN A 82 -2.00 -10.01 7.21
CA ASN A 82 -1.01 -10.54 8.14
C ASN A 82 -0.71 -9.61 9.32
N ASN A 83 -1.35 -8.45 9.35
CA ASN A 83 -1.28 -7.48 10.45
C ASN A 83 0.16 -7.04 10.78
N ILE A 84 1.02 -6.93 9.77
CA ILE A 84 2.43 -6.52 9.98
C ILE A 84 2.65 -5.02 9.81
N VAL A 85 1.63 -4.27 9.39
CA VAL A 85 1.72 -2.82 9.17
C VAL A 85 0.67 -2.07 9.98
N ASP A 86 1.02 -0.85 10.36
CA ASP A 86 0.06 0.17 10.74
C ASP A 86 -0.23 1.00 9.49
N TRP A 87 -1.47 1.14 9.13
CA TRP A 87 -1.85 1.76 7.87
C TRP A 87 -3.00 2.73 8.03
N LYS A 88 -3.07 3.67 7.08
CA LYS A 88 -4.16 4.65 6.96
C LYS A 88 -4.58 4.75 5.51
N LEU A 89 -5.85 5.04 5.28
CA LEU A 89 -6.42 5.23 3.95
C LEU A 89 -7.06 6.60 3.88
N HIS A 90 -6.73 7.35 2.83
CA HIS A 90 -7.28 8.68 2.58
C HIS A 90 -7.61 8.83 1.11
N GLU A 91 -8.61 9.64 0.80
CA GLU A 91 -8.82 10.11 -0.56
C GLU A 91 -7.86 11.28 -0.83
N TRP A 92 -7.25 11.27 -2.01
CA TRP A 92 -6.43 12.39 -2.48
C TRP A 92 -7.35 13.44 -3.14
N ILE A 93 -7.33 14.66 -2.65
CA ILE A 93 -8.01 15.80 -3.27
C ILE A 93 -6.94 16.74 -3.82
N ASP A 94 -6.88 16.86 -5.14
CA ASP A 94 -5.93 17.75 -5.81
C ASP A 94 -6.50 19.17 -5.79
N ILE A 95 -5.92 20.02 -4.94
CA ILE A 95 -6.38 21.42 -4.80
C ILE A 95 -5.80 22.34 -5.87
N THR A 96 -4.85 21.87 -6.66
CA THR A 96 -4.18 22.69 -7.69
C THR A 96 -4.70 22.43 -9.08
N ASN A 97 -5.47 21.38 -9.28
CA ASN A 97 -6.03 21.01 -10.58
C ASN A 97 -7.46 21.57 -10.72
N LYS A 98 -7.55 22.91 -10.81
CA LYS A 98 -8.84 23.60 -10.97
C LYS A 98 -8.82 24.54 -12.15
#